data_ba8ebb41a18e2dd9d683359bd98465d6
#
_entry.id   ba8ebb41a18e2dd9d683359bd98465d6
#
_cell.length_a   1.000
_cell.length_b   1.000
_cell.length_c   1.000
_cell.angle_alpha   90.00
_cell.angle_beta   90.00
_cell.angle_gamma   90.00
#
_symmetry.space_group_name_H-M   'P 1'
#
loop_
_entity.id
_entity.type
_entity.pdbx_description
1 polymer ?
#
loop_
_entity_poly.entity_id
_entity_poly.type
_entity_poly.pdbx_seq_one_letter_code
_entity_poly.pdbx_strand_id
1 'polypeptide(L)'
;MMKYIIFLFVFLLVSCNSNKTNPLGKSVPNGMAYIEGGVLNMGGDNDQAEQNEFPKHKVKIKPFLMDATEVTNAAFNKFVDETGYVTVAERTIDWAEMKAQLPPNTPKPADSLLQPGALVFIGTEKPVPLNDPSKWWEWTVGANWQHPEGPNSDILDKMDHPVVQI
;
A
#
# COMPACT_ATOMS: atom_id res chain seq x y z
N MET A 1 -35.50 2.60 65.23
CA MET A 1 -35.09 3.50 64.16
C MET A 1 -33.69 3.09 63.74
N MET A 2 -33.55 2.40 62.63
CA MET A 2 -32.28 1.84 62.14
C MET A 2 -31.81 2.71 60.98
N LYS A 3 -30.68 3.41 61.15
CA LYS A 3 -30.09 4.29 60.15
C LYS A 3 -29.19 3.45 59.24
N TYR A 4 -29.58 3.31 57.97
CA TYR A 4 -28.78 2.70 56.94
C TYR A 4 -27.73 3.74 56.43
N ILE A 5 -26.46 3.46 56.67
CA ILE A 5 -25.33 4.21 56.09
C ILE A 5 -25.03 3.57 54.74
N ILE A 6 -25.35 4.30 53.65
CA ILE A 6 -24.99 3.90 52.29
C ILE A 6 -23.54 4.36 52.04
N PHE A 7 -22.63 3.40 51.95
CA PHE A 7 -21.23 3.64 51.49
C PHE A 7 -21.20 3.70 49.96
N LEU A 8 -21.05 4.90 49.44
CA LEU A 8 -20.86 5.14 48.02
C LEU A 8 -19.40 4.81 47.63
N PHE A 9 -19.18 3.64 47.02
CA PHE A 9 -17.86 3.24 46.47
C PHE A 9 -17.65 3.94 45.12
N VAL A 10 -16.87 5.01 45.13
CA VAL A 10 -16.42 5.66 43.87
C VAL A 10 -15.28 4.85 43.28
N PHE A 11 -15.55 4.08 42.22
CA PHE A 11 -14.56 3.39 41.43
C PHE A 11 -13.87 4.41 40.54
N LEU A 12 -12.67 4.87 40.92
CA LEU A 12 -11.77 5.61 40.05
C LEU A 12 -11.20 4.66 38.99
N LEU A 13 -11.75 4.69 37.79
CA LEU A 13 -11.18 4.04 36.60
C LEU A 13 -9.91 4.83 36.20
N VAL A 14 -8.76 4.41 36.70
CA VAL A 14 -7.47 4.86 36.17
C VAL A 14 -7.28 4.20 34.81
N SER A 15 -7.60 4.94 33.75
CA SER A 15 -7.25 4.56 32.39
C SER A 15 -5.73 4.71 32.24
N CYS A 16 -4.99 3.62 32.39
CA CYS A 16 -3.58 3.56 32.06
C CYS A 16 -3.42 3.67 30.53
N ASN A 17 -3.18 4.88 30.07
CA ASN A 17 -2.73 5.12 28.70
C ASN A 17 -1.24 4.69 28.65
N SER A 18 -0.97 3.41 28.38
CA SER A 18 0.39 2.90 28.25
C SER A 18 0.98 3.37 26.92
N ASN A 19 1.67 4.50 26.92
CA ASN A 19 2.51 4.90 25.81
C ASN A 19 3.54 3.79 25.56
N LYS A 20 3.40 3.08 24.44
CA LYS A 20 4.38 2.10 24.01
C LYS A 20 5.67 2.84 23.67
N THR A 21 6.72 2.60 24.43
CA THR A 21 8.06 3.10 24.13
C THR A 21 8.86 2.01 23.43
N ASN A 22 9.71 2.40 22.47
CA ASN A 22 10.67 1.47 21.85
C ASN A 22 11.84 1.17 22.81
N PRO A 23 12.72 0.18 22.54
CA PRO A 23 13.88 -0.16 23.35
C PRO A 23 14.87 1.00 23.61
N LEU A 24 14.79 2.09 22.82
CA LEU A 24 15.59 3.30 23.02
C LEU A 24 14.88 4.34 23.92
N GLY A 25 13.76 3.98 24.55
CA GLY A 25 12.98 4.87 25.41
C GLY A 25 12.20 5.98 24.68
N LYS A 26 12.15 5.94 23.34
CA LYS A 26 11.38 6.90 22.54
C LYS A 26 9.93 6.43 22.36
N SER A 27 9.00 7.36 22.42
CA SER A 27 7.60 7.05 22.12
C SER A 27 7.44 6.63 20.66
N VAL A 28 6.68 5.56 20.43
CA VAL A 28 6.27 5.16 19.08
C VAL A 28 5.05 6.01 18.72
N PRO A 29 5.05 6.72 17.58
CA PRO A 29 3.89 7.46 17.11
C PRO A 29 2.63 6.59 17.02
N ASN A 30 1.48 7.19 17.24
CA ASN A 30 0.21 6.47 17.10
C ASN A 30 0.03 6.00 15.66
N GLY A 31 -0.46 4.78 15.47
CA GLY A 31 -0.61 4.15 14.16
C GLY A 31 0.66 3.52 13.59
N MET A 32 1.82 3.64 14.27
CA MET A 32 3.07 3.01 13.84
C MET A 32 3.48 1.86 14.75
N ALA A 33 4.25 0.93 14.20
CA ALA A 33 4.94 -0.14 14.90
C ALA A 33 6.46 0.10 14.87
N TYR A 34 7.13 -0.16 15.98
CA TYR A 34 8.58 -0.22 16.01
C TYR A 34 9.02 -1.60 15.56
N ILE A 35 9.81 -1.66 14.50
CA ILE A 35 10.41 -2.87 13.97
C ILE A 35 11.87 -2.92 14.46
N GLU A 36 12.17 -3.95 15.23
CA GLU A 36 13.51 -4.16 15.75
C GLU A 36 14.46 -4.55 14.60
N GLY A 37 15.65 -3.96 14.61
CA GLY A 37 16.65 -4.32 13.61
C GLY A 37 17.17 -5.74 13.85
N GLY A 38 17.81 -6.30 12.84
CA GLY A 38 18.31 -7.66 12.92
C GLY A 38 19.08 -8.07 11.66
N VAL A 39 19.26 -9.38 11.47
CA VAL A 39 19.85 -9.95 10.27
C VAL A 39 18.77 -10.68 9.49
N LEU A 40 18.49 -10.20 8.28
CA LEU A 40 17.59 -10.82 7.32
C LEU A 40 18.41 -11.66 6.34
N ASN A 41 17.95 -12.88 6.06
CA ASN A 41 18.42 -13.65 4.91
C ASN A 41 17.59 -13.21 3.69
N MET A 42 18.18 -12.36 2.86
CA MET A 42 17.55 -11.80 1.66
C MET A 42 17.88 -12.63 0.44
N GLY A 43 16.92 -12.78 -0.45
CA GLY A 43 17.05 -13.53 -1.69
C GLY A 43 16.55 -14.97 -1.60
N GLY A 44 16.56 -15.65 -2.73
CA GLY A 44 16.07 -17.02 -2.90
C GLY A 44 17.19 -18.09 -2.87
N ASP A 45 16.81 -19.32 -2.60
CA ASP A 45 17.67 -20.49 -2.60
C ASP A 45 16.97 -21.77 -3.10
N ASN A 46 15.81 -21.61 -3.76
CA ASN A 46 15.00 -22.71 -4.29
C ASN A 46 14.53 -22.41 -5.73
N ASP A 47 13.82 -23.36 -6.32
CA ASP A 47 13.34 -23.32 -7.71
C ASP A 47 12.14 -22.39 -7.95
N GLN A 48 11.58 -21.79 -6.90
CA GLN A 48 10.52 -20.78 -7.00
C GLN A 48 11.10 -19.36 -7.08
N ALA A 49 12.40 -19.22 -6.81
CA ALA A 49 13.07 -17.91 -6.85
C ALA A 49 13.44 -17.52 -8.27
N GLU A 50 13.22 -16.25 -8.61
CA GLU A 50 13.65 -15.66 -9.87
C GLU A 50 15.18 -15.47 -9.91
N GLN A 51 15.77 -15.43 -11.11
CA GLN A 51 17.23 -15.38 -11.27
C GLN A 51 17.88 -14.15 -10.61
N ASN A 52 17.17 -13.05 -10.51
CA ASN A 52 17.62 -11.80 -9.88
C ASN A 52 17.54 -11.83 -8.35
N GLU A 53 16.92 -12.85 -7.77
CA GLU A 53 16.86 -13.05 -6.31
C GLU A 53 18.06 -13.83 -5.77
N PHE A 54 18.89 -14.41 -6.63
CA PHE A 54 20.10 -15.13 -6.22
C PHE A 54 21.34 -14.22 -6.15
N PRO A 55 22.31 -14.52 -5.29
CA PRO A 55 22.29 -15.56 -4.26
C PRO A 55 21.60 -15.08 -2.97
N LYS A 56 21.07 -16.01 -2.19
CA LYS A 56 20.63 -15.71 -0.81
C LYS A 56 21.81 -15.20 0.01
N HIS A 57 21.63 -14.07 0.69
CA HIS A 57 22.68 -13.41 1.46
C HIS A 57 22.16 -12.73 2.71
N LYS A 58 23.04 -12.44 3.67
CA LYS A 58 22.68 -11.79 4.92
C LYS A 58 22.74 -10.28 4.79
N VAL A 59 21.64 -9.61 5.17
CA VAL A 59 21.55 -8.15 5.22
C VAL A 59 21.27 -7.72 6.66
N LYS A 60 22.07 -6.79 7.18
CA LYS A 60 21.82 -6.17 8.48
C LYS A 60 20.84 -5.02 8.33
N ILE A 61 19.67 -5.16 8.94
CA ILE A 61 18.61 -4.15 8.95
C ILE A 61 18.72 -3.32 10.22
N LYS A 62 18.68 -2.00 10.08
CA LYS A 62 18.58 -1.07 11.23
C LYS A 62 17.14 -1.05 11.73
N PRO A 63 16.90 -0.76 13.02
CA PRO A 63 15.54 -0.57 13.51
C PRO A 63 14.87 0.61 12.81
N PHE A 64 13.55 0.50 12.59
CA PHE A 64 12.75 1.52 11.93
C PHE A 64 11.31 1.53 12.45
N LEU A 65 10.57 2.57 12.12
CA LEU A 65 9.13 2.66 12.34
C LEU A 65 8.42 2.33 11.03
N MET A 66 7.35 1.58 11.13
CA MET A 66 6.48 1.22 10.01
C MET A 66 5.04 1.51 10.39
N ASP A 67 4.24 1.96 9.45
CA ASP A 67 2.79 2.04 9.67
C ASP A 67 2.24 0.66 10.00
N ALA A 68 1.30 0.61 10.94
CA ALA A 68 0.72 -0.65 11.41
C ALA A 68 -0.32 -1.23 10.43
N THR A 69 -0.75 -0.42 9.49
CA THR A 69 -1.71 -0.76 8.44
C THR A 69 -1.26 -0.12 7.12
N GLU A 70 -1.84 -0.54 6.05
CA GLU A 70 -1.74 0.11 4.74
C GLU A 70 -2.25 1.55 4.82
N VAL A 71 -1.76 2.41 3.91
CA VAL A 71 -2.26 3.77 3.77
C VAL A 71 -3.68 3.74 3.20
N THR A 72 -4.63 4.33 3.93
CA THR A 72 -6.03 4.38 3.49
C THR A 72 -6.28 5.47 2.45
N ASN A 73 -7.39 5.37 1.70
CA ASN A 73 -7.83 6.40 0.78
C ASN A 73 -7.96 7.76 1.46
N ALA A 74 -8.50 7.82 2.69
CA ALA A 74 -8.60 9.05 3.47
C ALA A 74 -7.23 9.67 3.78
N ALA A 75 -6.26 8.85 4.18
CA ALA A 75 -4.92 9.31 4.50
C ALA A 75 -4.18 9.80 3.24
N PHE A 76 -4.33 9.07 2.12
CA PHE A 76 -3.73 9.44 0.86
C PHE A 76 -4.35 10.71 0.26
N ASN A 77 -5.68 10.86 0.35
CA ASN A 77 -6.37 12.10 -0.06
C ASN A 77 -5.80 13.31 0.68
N LYS A 78 -5.65 13.21 2.00
CA LYS A 78 -5.05 14.29 2.80
C LYS A 78 -3.62 14.62 2.33
N PHE A 79 -2.81 13.60 2.04
CA PHE A 79 -1.46 13.81 1.49
C PHE A 79 -1.50 14.54 0.15
N VAL A 80 -2.38 14.16 -0.77
CA VAL A 80 -2.55 14.83 -2.06
C VAL A 80 -3.01 16.28 -1.88
N ASP A 81 -3.99 16.52 -1.01
CA ASP A 81 -4.49 17.88 -0.71
C ASP A 81 -3.40 18.80 -0.16
N GLU A 82 -2.50 18.27 0.68
CA GLU A 82 -1.41 19.04 1.30
C GLU A 82 -0.21 19.26 0.38
N THR A 83 0.04 18.36 -0.58
CA THR A 83 1.27 18.36 -1.38
C THR A 83 1.06 18.66 -2.86
N GLY A 84 -0.14 18.48 -3.39
CA GLY A 84 -0.42 18.50 -4.82
C GLY A 84 0.24 17.34 -5.58
N TYR A 85 0.50 16.22 -4.89
CA TYR A 85 1.13 15.05 -5.53
C TYR A 85 0.25 14.49 -6.65
N VAL A 86 0.87 14.17 -7.78
CA VAL A 86 0.23 13.54 -8.94
C VAL A 86 0.80 12.14 -9.09
N THR A 87 -0.05 11.12 -9.04
CA THR A 87 0.35 9.71 -9.14
C THR A 87 0.82 9.34 -10.54
N VAL A 88 1.52 8.21 -10.66
CA VAL A 88 1.96 7.70 -11.99
C VAL A 88 0.75 7.44 -12.88
N ALA A 89 -0.35 6.95 -12.33
CA ALA A 89 -1.59 6.68 -13.05
C ALA A 89 -2.26 7.93 -13.66
N GLU A 90 -1.95 9.12 -13.14
CA GLU A 90 -2.50 10.41 -13.61
C GLU A 90 -1.57 11.16 -14.56
N ARG A 91 -0.30 10.74 -14.66
CA ARG A 91 0.70 11.42 -15.51
C ARG A 91 0.55 11.05 -16.96
N THR A 92 0.82 12.02 -17.84
CA THR A 92 0.94 11.74 -19.27
C THR A 92 2.11 10.78 -19.52
N ILE A 93 1.87 9.75 -20.31
CA ILE A 93 2.89 8.75 -20.65
C ILE A 93 3.83 9.34 -21.71
N ASP A 94 5.12 9.49 -21.38
CA ASP A 94 6.16 9.79 -22.35
C ASP A 94 6.67 8.48 -22.99
N TRP A 95 6.34 8.29 -24.26
CA TRP A 95 6.79 7.11 -24.98
C TRP A 95 8.32 6.99 -25.08
N ALA A 96 9.03 8.10 -25.17
CA ALA A 96 10.50 8.06 -25.27
C ALA A 96 11.13 7.54 -23.99
N GLU A 97 10.65 7.99 -22.83
CA GLU A 97 11.07 7.48 -21.53
C GLU A 97 10.68 6.01 -21.32
N MET A 98 9.44 5.66 -21.66
CA MET A 98 8.96 4.27 -21.58
C MET A 98 9.78 3.33 -22.47
N LYS A 99 10.03 3.73 -23.71
CA LYS A 99 10.80 2.94 -24.68
C LYS A 99 12.21 2.64 -24.21
N ALA A 100 12.84 3.55 -23.47
CA ALA A 100 14.19 3.35 -22.95
C ALA A 100 14.29 2.18 -21.95
N GLN A 101 13.18 1.76 -21.37
CA GLN A 101 13.08 0.66 -20.39
C GLN A 101 12.57 -0.65 -21.01
N LEU A 102 12.21 -0.64 -22.29
CA LEU A 102 11.66 -1.79 -23.01
C LEU A 102 12.71 -2.48 -23.88
N PRO A 103 12.50 -3.74 -24.27
CA PRO A 103 13.37 -4.44 -25.20
C PRO A 103 13.60 -3.64 -26.50
N PRO A 104 14.79 -3.71 -27.10
CA PRO A 104 15.06 -3.07 -28.38
C PRO A 104 14.01 -3.48 -29.43
N ASN A 105 13.57 -2.54 -30.25
CA ASN A 105 12.56 -2.75 -31.29
C ASN A 105 11.13 -3.00 -30.82
N THR A 106 10.81 -2.75 -29.55
CA THR A 106 9.42 -2.75 -29.10
C THR A 106 8.62 -1.71 -29.89
N PRO A 107 7.55 -2.10 -30.59
CA PRO A 107 6.75 -1.17 -31.39
C PRO A 107 5.98 -0.21 -30.46
N LYS A 108 5.81 1.04 -30.93
CA LYS A 108 4.94 1.99 -30.23
C LYS A 108 3.49 1.48 -30.25
N PRO A 109 2.84 1.36 -29.09
CA PRO A 109 1.42 1.05 -29.04
C PRO A 109 0.59 2.21 -29.62
N ALA A 110 -0.71 1.95 -29.86
CA ALA A 110 -1.63 3.00 -30.29
C ALA A 110 -1.69 4.14 -29.25
N ASP A 111 -1.81 5.39 -29.71
CA ASP A 111 -1.83 6.56 -28.83
C ASP A 111 -2.99 6.51 -27.80
N SER A 112 -4.07 5.80 -28.12
CA SER A 112 -5.16 5.55 -27.17
C SER A 112 -4.75 4.73 -25.94
N LEU A 113 -3.68 3.94 -26.05
CA LEU A 113 -3.11 3.14 -24.95
C LEU A 113 -2.01 3.91 -24.20
N LEU A 114 -1.58 5.06 -24.70
CA LEU A 114 -0.63 5.95 -24.05
C LEU A 114 -1.32 7.07 -23.26
N GLN A 115 -2.59 6.88 -22.95
CA GLN A 115 -3.32 7.78 -22.05
C GLN A 115 -3.07 7.39 -20.58
N PRO A 116 -3.10 8.36 -19.63
CA PRO A 116 -3.06 8.06 -18.20
C PRO A 116 -4.05 6.98 -17.80
N GLY A 117 -3.64 6.12 -16.92
CA GLY A 117 -4.45 4.99 -16.47
C GLY A 117 -3.63 4.02 -15.63
N ALA A 118 -4.23 2.89 -15.33
CA ALA A 118 -3.59 1.83 -14.56
C ALA A 118 -4.07 0.44 -15.02
N LEU A 119 -3.32 -0.59 -14.61
CA LEU A 119 -3.77 -1.97 -14.75
C LEU A 119 -4.83 -2.27 -13.71
N VAL A 120 -6.01 -2.67 -14.17
CA VAL A 120 -7.14 -3.06 -13.32
C VAL A 120 -7.31 -4.57 -13.38
N PHE A 121 -7.49 -5.19 -12.21
CA PHE A 121 -7.79 -6.61 -12.13
C PHE A 121 -9.22 -6.86 -12.64
N ILE A 122 -9.34 -7.71 -13.63
CA ILE A 122 -10.62 -8.17 -14.14
C ILE A 122 -10.84 -9.65 -13.79
N GLY A 123 -11.96 -9.95 -13.16
CA GLY A 123 -12.34 -11.33 -12.86
C GLY A 123 -12.56 -12.13 -14.14
N THR A 124 -12.19 -13.40 -14.13
CA THR A 124 -12.45 -14.32 -15.25
C THR A 124 -13.55 -15.30 -14.87
N GLU A 125 -14.53 -15.51 -15.79
CA GLU A 125 -15.61 -16.49 -15.58
C GLU A 125 -15.13 -17.94 -15.66
N LYS A 126 -13.98 -18.17 -16.27
CA LYS A 126 -13.40 -19.51 -16.51
C LYS A 126 -11.93 -19.53 -16.13
N PRO A 127 -11.39 -20.69 -15.75
CA PRO A 127 -9.95 -20.83 -15.54
C PRO A 127 -9.16 -20.39 -16.77
N VAL A 128 -8.11 -19.60 -16.56
CA VAL A 128 -7.20 -19.10 -17.60
C VAL A 128 -5.77 -19.54 -17.30
N PRO A 129 -4.89 -19.63 -18.32
CA PRO A 129 -3.49 -19.93 -18.13
C PRO A 129 -2.79 -18.87 -17.27
N LEU A 130 -2.08 -19.28 -16.21
CA LEU A 130 -1.42 -18.35 -15.28
C LEU A 130 -0.13 -17.72 -15.84
N ASN A 131 0.30 -18.10 -17.02
CA ASN A 131 1.47 -17.55 -17.69
C ASN A 131 1.18 -16.34 -18.61
N ASP A 132 -0.08 -15.88 -18.65
CA ASP A 132 -0.50 -14.73 -19.46
C ASP A 132 -1.32 -13.75 -18.59
N PRO A 133 -0.67 -12.79 -17.92
CA PRO A 133 -1.35 -11.81 -17.06
C PRO A 133 -2.41 -10.97 -17.75
N SER A 134 -2.34 -10.81 -19.08
CA SER A 134 -3.34 -10.06 -19.84
C SER A 134 -4.75 -10.69 -19.80
N LYS A 135 -4.88 -11.90 -19.24
CA LYS A 135 -6.17 -12.58 -19.08
C LYS A 135 -6.97 -12.08 -17.88
N TRP A 136 -6.31 -11.43 -16.90
CA TRP A 136 -6.95 -10.91 -15.69
C TRP A 136 -6.49 -9.50 -15.30
N TRP A 137 -5.60 -8.88 -16.08
CA TRP A 137 -5.24 -7.49 -15.97
C TRP A 137 -5.54 -6.76 -17.27
N GLU A 138 -6.21 -5.61 -17.16
CA GLU A 138 -6.53 -4.75 -18.31
C GLU A 138 -6.02 -3.33 -18.04
N TRP A 139 -5.38 -2.73 -19.06
CA TRP A 139 -5.06 -1.32 -19.02
C TRP A 139 -6.33 -0.49 -19.17
N THR A 140 -6.74 0.18 -18.11
CA THR A 140 -7.95 1.00 -18.06
C THR A 140 -7.57 2.47 -18.04
N VAL A 141 -7.87 3.17 -19.12
CA VAL A 141 -7.65 4.62 -19.25
C VAL A 141 -8.49 5.37 -18.21
N GLY A 142 -7.86 6.30 -17.49
CA GLY A 142 -8.49 7.07 -16.44
C GLY A 142 -8.63 6.33 -15.09
N ALA A 143 -8.17 5.08 -14.99
CA ALA A 143 -8.05 4.42 -13.69
C ALA A 143 -6.92 5.08 -12.90
N ASN A 144 -7.22 5.48 -11.65
CA ASN A 144 -6.30 6.11 -10.72
C ASN A 144 -6.82 5.91 -9.29
N TRP A 145 -6.16 6.44 -8.30
CA TRP A 145 -6.52 6.23 -6.90
C TRP A 145 -7.94 6.73 -6.52
N GLN A 146 -8.49 7.75 -7.20
CA GLN A 146 -9.86 8.23 -7.01
C GLN A 146 -10.89 7.42 -7.81
N HIS A 147 -10.44 6.80 -8.89
CA HIS A 147 -11.25 6.03 -9.84
C HIS A 147 -10.59 4.65 -10.09
N PRO A 148 -10.53 3.75 -9.07
CA PRO A 148 -9.68 2.56 -9.12
C PRO A 148 -10.05 1.54 -10.20
N GLU A 149 -11.29 1.56 -10.69
CA GLU A 149 -11.78 0.70 -11.76
C GLU A 149 -12.04 1.49 -13.07
N GLY A 150 -11.53 2.73 -13.16
CA GLY A 150 -11.73 3.63 -14.29
C GLY A 150 -12.71 4.77 -14.01
N PRO A 151 -12.97 5.65 -14.99
CA PRO A 151 -13.67 6.94 -14.80
C PRO A 151 -15.07 6.88 -14.19
N ASN A 152 -15.71 5.72 -14.24
CA ASN A 152 -17.06 5.51 -13.71
C ASN A 152 -17.07 4.91 -12.28
N SER A 153 -15.91 4.71 -11.69
CA SER A 153 -15.76 4.24 -10.31
C SER A 153 -15.39 5.38 -9.37
N ASP A 154 -15.61 5.20 -8.07
CA ASP A 154 -15.19 6.14 -7.03
C ASP A 154 -14.78 5.41 -5.75
N ILE A 155 -14.34 6.17 -4.75
CA ILE A 155 -13.90 5.67 -3.45
C ILE A 155 -14.73 6.23 -2.29
N LEU A 156 -15.89 6.83 -2.55
CA LEU A 156 -16.69 7.54 -1.56
C LEU A 156 -17.11 6.68 -0.37
N ASP A 157 -17.38 5.40 -0.62
CA ASP A 157 -17.74 4.40 0.40
C ASP A 157 -16.53 3.56 0.87
N LYS A 158 -15.30 3.88 0.40
CA LYS A 158 -14.07 3.12 0.62
C LYS A 158 -12.95 3.95 1.27
N MET A 159 -13.30 5.01 2.01
CA MET A 159 -12.29 5.92 2.59
C MET A 159 -11.35 5.23 3.57
N ASP A 160 -11.81 4.20 4.27
CA ASP A 160 -11.01 3.39 5.21
C ASP A 160 -10.31 2.18 4.54
N HIS A 161 -10.51 1.97 3.24
CA HIS A 161 -9.82 0.93 2.48
C HIS A 161 -8.41 1.39 2.07
N PRO A 162 -7.48 0.45 1.84
CA PRO A 162 -6.17 0.77 1.28
C PRO A 162 -6.29 1.50 -0.05
N VAL A 163 -5.44 2.53 -0.23
CA VAL A 163 -5.32 3.20 -1.52
C VAL A 163 -4.66 2.28 -2.55
N VAL A 164 -5.16 2.33 -3.77
CA VAL A 164 -4.64 1.57 -4.92
C VAL A 164 -4.43 2.50 -6.12
N GLN A 165 -3.77 2.03 -7.17
CA GLN A 165 -3.55 2.76 -8.43
C GLN A 165 -2.78 4.09 -8.23
N ILE A 166 -1.72 4.09 -7.41
CA ILE A 166 -0.87 5.23 -7.09
C ILE A 166 0.42 5.28 -7.91
#